data_5d9bce12fb782b9b65d9bfab569bebb9
#
_entry.id   5d9bce12fb782b9b65d9bfab569bebb9
#
_cell.length_a   1.000
_cell.length_b   1.000
_cell.length_c   1.000
_cell.angle_alpha   90.00
_cell.angle_beta   90.00
_cell.angle_gamma   90.00
#
_symmetry.space_group_name_H-M   'P 1'
#
loop_
_entity.id
_entity.type
_entity.pdbx_description
1 polymer ?
#
loop_
_entity_poly.entity_id
_entity_poly.type
_entity_poly.pdbx_seq_one_letter_code
_entity_poly.pdbx_strand_id
1 'polypeptide(L)'
;MRRLLIVGLVALSCGLIARATEEAAEAVPSFDEGVVPEAILQAAIEARDLPLGERMERISRPMLGMPYLVDAVGEGKLPDVDPPARYDVYDCLTFVEEVLALALPADPRSAPMIRNQLRYTGGEMDYTARRHFMLEQWIPENIESGWLKDITAEFGETHLIEKQVTPRTWSAWKHRRKFQLADHELPTGHYALPVLSLDAAIEAADQIPPGALILTVRRSRDHIPIIVTHVGFVVPSDDVPRMRHATKMGRRVVRDERLAWYFDHVRWYDWWQVAVSYTHLRAH
;
A
#
# COMPACT_ATOMS: atom_id res chain seq x y z
N MET A 1 -58.94 22.16 55.68
CA MET A 1 -58.32 20.82 55.43
C MET A 1 -57.05 20.98 54.71
N ARG A 2 -55.94 20.69 55.35
CA ARG A 2 -54.58 21.02 54.95
C ARG A 2 -54.02 20.03 53.91
N ARG A 3 -53.54 20.52 52.79
CA ARG A 3 -52.70 19.75 51.86
C ARG A 3 -51.23 19.97 52.21
N LEU A 4 -50.57 18.90 52.61
CA LEU A 4 -49.11 18.87 52.80
C LEU A 4 -48.43 18.74 51.43
N LEU A 5 -47.53 19.66 51.14
CA LEU A 5 -46.53 19.52 50.06
C LEU A 5 -45.37 18.63 50.59
N ILE A 6 -45.07 17.57 49.87
CA ILE A 6 -43.79 16.87 49.99
C ILE A 6 -42.94 17.28 48.77
N VAL A 7 -41.94 18.14 49.02
CA VAL A 7 -40.86 18.37 48.10
C VAL A 7 -39.75 17.40 48.51
N GLY A 8 -39.54 16.38 47.74
CA GLY A 8 -38.47 15.41 47.96
C GLY A 8 -37.35 15.59 46.96
N LEU A 9 -36.19 15.74 47.47
CA LEU A 9 -34.88 15.80 46.81
C LEU A 9 -34.70 14.75 45.72
N VAL A 10 -34.39 15.18 44.49
CA VAL A 10 -33.68 14.40 43.50
C VAL A 10 -32.65 15.30 42.85
N ALA A 11 -31.52 15.42 43.49
CA ALA A 11 -30.31 16.00 42.90
C ALA A 11 -29.13 15.37 43.63
N LEU A 12 -28.59 14.29 43.05
CA LEU A 12 -27.21 13.82 43.23
C LEU A 12 -27.06 12.40 42.61
N SER A 13 -27.01 12.34 41.29
CA SER A 13 -26.42 11.16 40.62
C SER A 13 -26.07 11.38 39.16
N CYS A 14 -25.94 12.63 38.68
CA CYS A 14 -25.49 12.94 37.31
C CYS A 14 -24.02 13.40 37.21
N GLY A 15 -23.25 13.31 38.29
CA GLY A 15 -21.88 13.84 38.36
C GLY A 15 -20.76 12.80 38.25
N LEU A 16 -21.09 11.49 38.17
CA LEU A 16 -20.08 10.41 38.18
C LEU A 16 -19.97 9.59 36.90
N ILE A 17 -20.82 9.82 35.90
CA ILE A 17 -20.76 9.11 34.62
C ILE A 17 -20.02 9.92 33.53
N ALA A 18 -19.80 11.21 33.75
CA ALA A 18 -19.11 12.08 32.79
C ALA A 18 -17.56 12.12 32.95
N ARG A 19 -16.98 11.40 33.90
CA ARG A 19 -15.53 11.36 34.13
C ARG A 19 -14.82 10.09 33.69
N ALA A 20 -15.53 9.08 33.18
CA ALA A 20 -14.97 7.81 32.76
C ALA A 20 -14.83 7.64 31.24
N THR A 21 -15.11 8.66 30.44
CA THR A 21 -14.99 8.61 28.97
C THR A 21 -13.91 9.56 28.39
N GLU A 22 -13.12 10.19 29.25
CA GLU A 22 -12.06 11.13 28.82
C GLU A 22 -10.62 10.56 28.99
N GLU A 23 -10.50 9.30 29.40
CA GLU A 23 -9.20 8.66 29.66
C GLU A 23 -8.98 7.44 28.75
N ALA A 24 -9.01 7.60 27.44
CA ALA A 24 -8.38 6.72 26.47
C ALA A 24 -8.42 7.29 25.05
N ALA A 25 -8.13 8.56 24.87
CA ALA A 25 -7.50 9.00 23.66
C ALA A 25 -6.00 8.76 23.91
N GLU A 26 -5.52 7.52 23.65
CA GLU A 26 -4.09 7.31 23.50
C GLU A 26 -3.61 8.34 22.49
N ALA A 27 -2.74 9.25 22.96
CA ALA A 27 -2.11 10.22 22.11
C ALA A 27 -1.43 9.47 20.97
N VAL A 28 -1.93 9.65 19.75
CA VAL A 28 -1.23 9.17 18.55
C VAL A 28 0.16 9.77 18.63
N PRO A 29 1.23 8.96 18.67
CA PRO A 29 2.58 9.49 18.78
C PRO A 29 2.77 10.49 17.64
N SER A 30 3.23 11.71 17.94
CA SER A 30 3.66 12.66 16.91
C SER A 30 4.92 12.08 16.28
N PHE A 31 4.78 11.43 15.12
CA PHE A 31 5.93 10.99 14.35
C PHE A 31 6.57 12.21 13.70
N ASP A 32 7.88 12.37 13.90
CA ASP A 32 8.66 13.31 13.10
C ASP A 32 8.54 12.90 11.62
N GLU A 33 8.00 13.80 10.81
CA GLU A 33 7.74 13.54 9.40
C GLU A 33 9.03 13.10 8.69
N GLY A 34 9.03 11.89 8.14
CA GLY A 34 10.17 11.31 7.43
C GLY A 34 11.20 10.55 8.27
N VAL A 35 11.11 10.59 9.59
CA VAL A 35 11.98 9.78 10.48
C VAL A 35 11.35 8.40 10.69
N VAL A 36 12.11 7.34 10.43
CA VAL A 36 11.67 5.97 10.70
C VAL A 36 11.48 5.80 12.20
N PRO A 37 10.28 5.43 12.69
CA PRO A 37 10.06 5.18 14.11
C PRO A 37 11.00 4.11 14.66
N GLU A 38 11.51 4.31 15.86
CA GLU A 38 12.50 3.41 16.47
C GLU A 38 12.05 1.95 16.45
N ALA A 39 10.78 1.67 16.75
CA ALA A 39 10.24 0.31 16.74
C ALA A 39 10.30 -0.36 15.36
N ILE A 40 10.11 0.40 14.29
CA ILE A 40 10.18 -0.09 12.91
C ILE A 40 11.64 -0.27 12.49
N LEU A 41 12.51 0.69 12.81
CA LEU A 41 13.94 0.61 12.52
C LEU A 41 14.59 -0.56 13.26
N GLN A 42 14.28 -0.74 14.54
CA GLN A 42 14.77 -1.86 15.34
C GLN A 42 14.33 -3.21 14.77
N ALA A 43 13.04 -3.33 14.38
CA ALA A 43 12.53 -4.52 13.71
C ALA A 43 13.27 -4.82 12.39
N ALA A 44 13.62 -3.78 11.62
CA ALA A 44 14.38 -3.93 10.38
C ALA A 44 15.83 -4.38 10.63
N ILE A 45 16.49 -3.82 11.66
CA ILE A 45 17.85 -4.20 12.05
C ILE A 45 17.89 -5.66 12.54
N GLU A 46 16.94 -6.07 13.36
CA GLU A 46 16.86 -7.44 13.90
C GLU A 46 16.52 -8.46 12.81
N ALA A 47 15.74 -8.07 11.82
CA ALA A 47 15.33 -8.96 10.73
C ALA A 47 16.33 -9.04 9.57
N ARG A 48 17.39 -8.24 9.54
CA ARG A 48 18.27 -8.05 8.38
C ARG A 48 18.85 -9.35 7.77
N ASP A 49 19.06 -10.37 8.58
CA ASP A 49 19.66 -11.65 8.17
C ASP A 49 18.60 -12.73 7.83
N LEU A 50 17.31 -12.39 7.94
CA LEU A 50 16.20 -13.28 7.58
C LEU A 50 15.94 -13.27 6.07
N PRO A 51 15.28 -14.30 5.52
CA PRO A 51 14.73 -14.27 4.17
C PRO A 51 13.82 -13.06 3.95
N LEU A 52 13.77 -12.54 2.71
CA LEU A 52 13.07 -11.29 2.41
C LEU A 52 11.61 -11.25 2.91
N GLY A 53 10.84 -12.30 2.67
CA GLY A 53 9.43 -12.34 3.10
C GLY A 53 9.26 -12.25 4.61
N GLU A 54 10.16 -12.88 5.38
CA GLU A 54 10.20 -12.80 6.83
C GLU A 54 10.64 -11.40 7.30
N ARG A 55 11.60 -10.79 6.60
CA ARG A 55 12.02 -9.40 6.83
C ARG A 55 10.85 -8.44 6.67
N MET A 56 10.16 -8.51 5.53
CA MET A 56 9.00 -7.67 5.25
C MET A 56 7.89 -7.85 6.29
N GLU A 57 7.66 -9.08 6.76
CA GLU A 57 6.71 -9.36 7.81
C GLU A 57 7.11 -8.69 9.13
N ARG A 58 8.36 -8.87 9.58
CA ARG A 58 8.86 -8.29 10.84
C ARG A 58 8.79 -6.76 10.84
N ILE A 59 9.26 -6.15 9.75
CA ILE A 59 9.29 -4.68 9.57
C ILE A 59 7.90 -4.09 9.58
N SER A 60 6.95 -4.74 8.91
CA SER A 60 5.59 -4.23 8.76
C SER A 60 4.64 -4.57 9.92
N ARG A 61 5.04 -5.45 10.83
CA ARG A 61 4.22 -5.84 11.99
C ARG A 61 3.85 -4.64 12.89
N PRO A 62 4.76 -3.73 13.24
CA PRO A 62 4.42 -2.52 13.99
C PRO A 62 3.48 -1.55 13.23
N MET A 63 3.36 -1.69 11.91
CA MET A 63 2.49 -0.85 11.07
C MET A 63 1.04 -1.36 11.02
N LEU A 64 0.73 -2.54 11.56
CA LEU A 64 -0.63 -3.07 11.58
C LEU A 64 -1.57 -2.13 12.34
N GLY A 65 -2.74 -1.87 11.76
CA GLY A 65 -3.73 -0.94 12.32
C GLY A 65 -3.52 0.53 11.95
N MET A 66 -2.38 0.91 11.35
CA MET A 66 -2.14 2.28 10.88
C MET A 66 -3.20 2.69 9.85
N PRO A 67 -3.72 3.93 9.92
CA PRO A 67 -4.80 4.39 9.05
C PRO A 67 -4.42 4.42 7.58
N TYR A 68 -5.41 4.20 6.71
CA TYR A 68 -5.28 4.40 5.27
C TYR A 68 -5.60 5.85 4.88
N LEU A 69 -4.67 6.49 4.19
CA LEU A 69 -4.85 7.81 3.58
C LEU A 69 -4.44 7.72 2.09
N VAL A 70 -5.31 8.22 1.20
CA VAL A 70 -4.98 8.32 -0.23
C VAL A 70 -3.98 9.45 -0.42
N ASP A 71 -2.94 9.20 -1.22
CA ASP A 71 -1.94 10.21 -1.54
C ASP A 71 -1.24 10.71 -0.27
N ALA A 72 -0.64 9.76 0.46
CA ALA A 72 -0.16 9.99 1.82
C ALA A 72 1.18 10.73 1.88
N VAL A 73 1.94 10.77 0.78
CA VAL A 73 3.30 11.32 0.73
C VAL A 73 3.54 12.09 -0.56
N GLY A 74 4.44 13.07 -0.49
CA GLY A 74 4.84 13.94 -1.57
C GLY A 74 6.35 14.17 -1.62
N GLU A 75 6.77 15.32 -2.11
CA GLU A 75 8.18 15.71 -2.24
C GLU A 75 8.61 16.75 -1.19
N GLY A 76 7.72 17.17 -0.28
CA GLY A 76 7.98 18.24 0.70
C GLY A 76 8.11 19.62 0.06
N LYS A 77 7.78 19.76 -1.22
CA LYS A 77 7.86 21.00 -2.02
C LYS A 77 6.77 21.01 -3.09
N LEU A 78 6.46 22.19 -3.61
CA LEU A 78 5.51 22.27 -4.74
C LEU A 78 5.95 21.39 -5.92
N PRO A 79 4.98 20.74 -6.64
CA PRO A 79 3.54 20.88 -6.47
C PRO A 79 2.92 20.04 -5.35
N ASP A 80 3.63 19.07 -4.79
CA ASP A 80 3.16 18.20 -3.70
C ASP A 80 3.99 18.46 -2.43
N VAL A 81 3.41 19.18 -1.48
CA VAL A 81 4.07 19.61 -0.24
C VAL A 81 4.00 18.58 0.89
N ASP A 82 3.31 17.44 0.66
CA ASP A 82 3.31 16.36 1.63
C ASP A 82 4.73 15.82 1.84
N PRO A 83 5.06 15.32 3.02
CA PRO A 83 6.41 14.84 3.32
C PRO A 83 6.79 13.61 2.49
N PRO A 84 8.07 13.38 2.20
CA PRO A 84 8.53 12.26 1.37
C PRO A 84 8.33 10.88 2.03
N ALA A 85 8.12 10.83 3.34
CA ALA A 85 7.80 9.62 4.07
C ALA A 85 6.88 9.92 5.25
N ARG A 86 5.99 8.99 5.55
CA ARG A 86 5.11 9.00 6.73
C ARG A 86 5.03 7.60 7.31
N TYR A 87 4.89 7.53 8.64
CA TYR A 87 4.75 6.28 9.36
C TYR A 87 3.50 6.23 10.23
N ASP A 88 2.65 7.23 10.12
CA ASP A 88 1.36 7.36 10.80
C ASP A 88 0.16 6.99 9.90
N VAL A 89 0.33 7.09 8.57
CA VAL A 89 -0.70 6.77 7.57
C VAL A 89 -0.07 6.20 6.30
N TYR A 90 -0.82 5.39 5.55
CA TYR A 90 -0.37 4.80 4.30
C TYR A 90 -1.48 4.71 3.26
N ASP A 91 -1.14 4.82 1.99
CA ASP A 91 -1.88 4.16 0.92
C ASP A 91 -1.25 2.81 0.58
N CYS A 92 -1.83 2.09 -0.40
CA CYS A 92 -1.36 0.74 -0.70
C CYS A 92 0.05 0.71 -1.28
N LEU A 93 0.42 1.70 -2.10
CA LEU A 93 1.73 1.75 -2.74
C LEU A 93 2.79 2.26 -1.78
N THR A 94 2.54 3.36 -1.08
CA THR A 94 3.48 3.95 -0.13
C THR A 94 3.80 2.99 1.02
N PHE A 95 2.83 2.19 1.46
CA PHE A 95 3.06 1.12 2.43
C PHE A 95 4.06 0.08 1.92
N VAL A 96 3.87 -0.40 0.69
CA VAL A 96 4.77 -1.38 0.08
C VAL A 96 6.16 -0.79 -0.15
N GLU A 97 6.25 0.44 -0.64
CA GLU A 97 7.53 1.14 -0.86
C GLU A 97 8.34 1.30 0.43
N GLU A 98 7.71 1.72 1.53
CA GLU A 98 8.40 1.87 2.81
C GLU A 98 8.89 0.53 3.38
N VAL A 99 8.07 -0.54 3.28
CA VAL A 99 8.49 -1.87 3.72
C VAL A 99 9.64 -2.40 2.87
N LEU A 100 9.58 -2.25 1.54
CA LEU A 100 10.67 -2.63 0.65
C LEU A 100 11.95 -1.82 0.91
N ALA A 101 11.82 -0.51 1.09
CA ALA A 101 12.96 0.37 1.36
C ALA A 101 13.72 -0.03 2.64
N LEU A 102 13.02 -0.52 3.65
CA LEU A 102 13.61 -1.01 4.89
C LEU A 102 14.11 -2.45 4.80
N ALA A 103 13.48 -3.28 3.96
CA ALA A 103 13.79 -4.71 3.86
C ALA A 103 14.92 -5.03 2.87
N LEU A 104 15.07 -4.25 1.80
CA LEU A 104 16.02 -4.55 0.72
C LEU A 104 17.49 -4.29 1.07
N PRO A 105 17.86 -3.18 1.76
CA PRO A 105 19.26 -2.91 2.02
C PRO A 105 19.82 -3.78 3.15
N ALA A 106 21.13 -4.00 3.13
CA ALA A 106 21.84 -4.63 4.23
C ALA A 106 21.82 -3.76 5.51
N ASP A 107 21.85 -2.44 5.35
CA ASP A 107 21.64 -1.48 6.45
C ASP A 107 20.30 -0.76 6.24
N PRO A 108 19.30 -0.98 7.09
CA PRO A 108 17.99 -0.32 7.02
C PRO A 108 18.05 1.21 7.10
N ARG A 109 19.16 1.79 7.58
CA ARG A 109 19.36 3.25 7.56
C ARG A 109 19.47 3.83 6.14
N SER A 110 19.75 2.97 5.15
CA SER A 110 19.73 3.33 3.73
C SER A 110 18.32 3.42 3.12
N ALA A 111 17.27 3.15 3.88
CA ALA A 111 15.89 3.15 3.41
C ALA A 111 15.49 4.42 2.62
N PRO A 112 15.87 5.65 3.00
CA PRO A 112 15.53 6.84 2.21
C PRO A 112 16.07 6.78 0.77
N MET A 113 17.30 6.28 0.58
CA MET A 113 17.90 6.11 -0.73
C MET A 113 17.17 5.04 -1.55
N ILE A 114 16.88 3.89 -0.96
CA ILE A 114 16.17 2.80 -1.63
C ILE A 114 14.74 3.21 -1.99
N ARG A 115 14.03 3.89 -1.10
CA ARG A 115 12.72 4.47 -1.38
C ARG A 115 12.74 5.37 -2.61
N ASN A 116 13.72 6.25 -2.69
CA ASN A 116 13.86 7.16 -3.82
C ASN A 116 14.10 6.38 -5.12
N GLN A 117 14.92 5.34 -5.11
CA GLN A 117 15.13 4.49 -6.28
C GLN A 117 13.89 3.69 -6.69
N LEU A 118 13.04 3.27 -5.75
CA LEU A 118 11.77 2.61 -6.04
C LEU A 118 10.70 3.57 -6.57
N ARG A 119 10.70 4.81 -6.10
CA ARG A 119 9.64 5.80 -6.34
C ARG A 119 9.90 6.75 -7.49
N TYR A 120 11.15 7.09 -7.76
CA TYR A 120 11.53 8.09 -8.75
C TYR A 120 12.41 7.52 -9.85
N THR A 121 12.15 7.91 -11.09
CA THR A 121 13.05 7.64 -12.21
C THR A 121 14.40 8.30 -11.94
N GLY A 122 15.48 7.53 -12.01
CA GLY A 122 16.82 8.02 -11.67
C GLY A 122 17.10 8.17 -10.17
N GLY A 123 16.14 7.96 -9.29
CA GLY A 123 16.32 8.01 -7.84
C GLY A 123 16.39 9.41 -7.23
N GLU A 124 16.22 10.47 -8.03
CA GLU A 124 16.18 11.85 -7.54
C GLU A 124 14.75 12.29 -7.24
N MET A 125 14.54 12.85 -6.05
CA MET A 125 13.22 13.24 -5.58
C MET A 125 12.73 14.50 -6.32
N ASP A 126 11.88 14.26 -7.30
CA ASP A 126 11.19 15.30 -8.07
C ASP A 126 9.81 14.81 -8.51
N TYR A 127 8.81 15.71 -8.45
CA TYR A 127 7.42 15.37 -8.75
C TYR A 127 7.23 14.82 -10.18
N THR A 128 7.94 15.37 -11.16
CA THR A 128 7.85 14.93 -12.55
C THR A 128 8.61 13.61 -12.79
N ALA A 129 9.60 13.30 -11.96
CA ALA A 129 10.32 12.03 -11.99
C ALA A 129 9.60 10.92 -11.17
N ARG A 130 8.58 11.27 -10.37
CA ARG A 130 7.83 10.29 -9.59
C ARG A 130 7.09 9.31 -10.51
N ARG A 131 7.19 8.03 -10.21
CA ARG A 131 6.46 6.96 -10.92
C ARG A 131 5.00 6.93 -10.45
N HIS A 132 4.23 7.93 -10.90
CA HIS A 132 2.83 8.12 -10.48
C HIS A 132 1.91 6.97 -10.91
N PHE A 133 2.28 6.21 -11.94
CA PHE A 133 1.41 5.25 -12.59
C PHE A 133 2.03 3.85 -12.55
N MET A 134 1.32 2.92 -11.89
CA MET A 134 1.88 1.60 -11.61
C MET A 134 2.16 0.79 -12.88
N LEU A 135 1.20 0.73 -13.83
CA LEU A 135 1.38 -0.04 -15.05
C LEU A 135 2.42 0.58 -15.97
N GLU A 136 2.37 1.90 -16.11
CA GLU A 136 3.12 2.64 -17.11
C GLU A 136 4.56 2.94 -16.69
N GLN A 137 4.80 3.04 -15.37
CA GLN A 137 6.08 3.51 -14.83
C GLN A 137 6.59 2.61 -13.69
N TRP A 138 5.85 2.49 -12.59
CA TRP A 138 6.38 1.89 -11.37
C TRP A 138 6.77 0.42 -11.53
N ILE A 139 5.92 -0.40 -12.15
CA ILE A 139 6.19 -1.83 -12.38
C ILE A 139 7.33 -2.00 -13.39
N PRO A 140 7.23 -1.49 -14.65
CA PRO A 140 8.24 -1.76 -15.66
C PRO A 140 9.62 -1.20 -15.30
N GLU A 141 9.70 0.02 -14.77
CA GLU A 141 10.98 0.63 -14.43
C GLU A 141 11.64 -0.04 -13.21
N ASN A 142 10.86 -0.54 -12.24
CA ASN A 142 11.42 -1.32 -11.13
C ASN A 142 11.85 -2.74 -11.56
N ILE A 143 11.21 -3.33 -12.56
CA ILE A 143 11.68 -4.58 -13.18
C ILE A 143 12.97 -4.33 -13.96
N GLU A 144 13.03 -3.29 -14.80
CA GLU A 144 14.21 -2.93 -15.56
C GLU A 144 15.40 -2.61 -14.66
N SER A 145 15.16 -1.89 -13.56
CA SER A 145 16.17 -1.57 -12.55
C SER A 145 16.57 -2.78 -11.68
N GLY A 146 15.88 -3.91 -11.82
CA GLY A 146 16.15 -5.15 -11.10
C GLY A 146 15.69 -5.15 -9.63
N TRP A 147 14.85 -4.20 -9.22
CA TRP A 147 14.19 -4.20 -7.90
C TRP A 147 13.07 -5.23 -7.82
N LEU A 148 12.38 -5.47 -8.94
CA LEU A 148 11.30 -6.43 -9.06
C LEU A 148 11.61 -7.47 -10.13
N LYS A 149 11.00 -8.64 -10.01
CA LYS A 149 10.91 -9.68 -11.04
C LYS A 149 9.45 -10.10 -11.15
N ASP A 150 8.92 -10.14 -12.37
CA ASP A 150 7.62 -10.75 -12.61
C ASP A 150 7.76 -12.29 -12.51
N ILE A 151 6.97 -12.88 -11.63
CA ILE A 151 6.89 -14.33 -11.40
C ILE A 151 5.49 -14.89 -11.64
N THR A 152 4.60 -14.09 -12.24
CA THR A 152 3.20 -14.45 -12.45
C THR A 152 3.04 -15.79 -13.15
N ALA A 153 3.86 -16.07 -14.18
CA ALA A 153 3.81 -17.31 -14.95
C ALA A 153 4.26 -18.57 -14.18
N GLU A 154 4.87 -18.40 -13.01
CA GLU A 154 5.27 -19.53 -12.16
C GLU A 154 4.06 -20.19 -11.45
N PHE A 155 2.91 -19.50 -11.42
CA PHE A 155 1.72 -19.90 -10.65
C PHE A 155 0.52 -20.32 -11.50
N GLY A 156 0.66 -20.41 -12.82
CA GLY A 156 -0.38 -20.88 -13.70
C GLY A 156 -0.39 -20.23 -15.08
N GLU A 157 -1.39 -20.55 -15.86
CA GLU A 157 -1.59 -19.95 -17.18
C GLU A 157 -1.85 -18.47 -17.03
N THR A 158 -1.06 -17.67 -17.75
CA THR A 158 -1.21 -16.21 -17.75
C THR A 158 -1.96 -15.70 -18.96
N HIS A 159 -2.72 -14.64 -18.75
CA HIS A 159 -3.31 -13.84 -19.81
C HIS A 159 -2.57 -12.52 -19.90
N LEU A 160 -2.37 -12.01 -21.10
CA LEU A 160 -1.77 -10.68 -21.28
C LEU A 160 -2.87 -9.65 -21.31
N ILE A 161 -2.87 -8.74 -20.31
CA ILE A 161 -3.70 -7.54 -20.38
C ILE A 161 -2.92 -6.47 -21.12
N GLU A 162 -3.49 -5.99 -22.20
CA GLU A 162 -2.95 -4.91 -23.01
C GLU A 162 -3.71 -3.61 -22.77
N LYS A 163 -2.95 -2.52 -22.75
CA LYS A 163 -3.49 -1.17 -22.54
C LYS A 163 -2.83 -0.18 -23.48
N GLN A 164 -3.61 0.36 -24.39
CA GLN A 164 -3.20 1.52 -25.17
C GLN A 164 -3.54 2.79 -24.40
N VAL A 165 -2.53 3.58 -24.03
CA VAL A 165 -2.69 4.88 -23.37
C VAL A 165 -2.29 5.99 -24.34
N THR A 166 -3.17 6.94 -24.53
CA THR A 166 -3.02 8.06 -25.47
C THR A 166 -3.35 9.38 -24.78
N PRO A 167 -2.99 10.54 -25.36
CA PRO A 167 -3.45 11.84 -24.86
C PRO A 167 -4.98 11.91 -24.72
N ARG A 168 -5.72 11.22 -25.61
CA ARG A 168 -7.19 11.13 -25.53
C ARG A 168 -7.65 10.31 -24.32
N THR A 169 -6.95 9.24 -23.98
CA THR A 169 -7.23 8.44 -22.75
C THR A 169 -7.12 9.32 -21.52
N TRP A 170 -6.06 10.11 -21.42
CA TRP A 170 -5.84 11.04 -20.32
C TRP A 170 -6.89 12.14 -20.25
N SER A 171 -7.18 12.81 -21.36
CA SER A 171 -8.17 13.89 -21.41
C SER A 171 -9.60 13.43 -21.10
N ALA A 172 -9.95 12.18 -21.44
CA ALA A 172 -11.24 11.59 -21.15
C ALA A 172 -11.39 11.13 -19.70
N TRP A 173 -10.29 10.97 -18.98
CA TRP A 173 -10.33 10.46 -17.61
C TRP A 173 -10.69 11.57 -16.61
N LYS A 174 -11.81 11.40 -15.92
CA LYS A 174 -12.35 12.42 -15.00
C LYS A 174 -11.41 12.81 -13.84
N HIS A 175 -10.44 11.96 -13.50
CA HIS A 175 -9.48 12.20 -12.40
C HIS A 175 -8.13 12.76 -12.88
N ARG A 176 -7.97 13.07 -14.19
CA ARG A 176 -6.74 13.61 -14.78
C ARG A 176 -6.15 14.77 -13.98
N ARG A 177 -7.02 15.69 -13.54
CA ARG A 177 -6.62 16.91 -12.83
C ARG A 177 -6.07 16.69 -11.42
N LYS A 178 -6.15 15.47 -10.88
CA LYS A 178 -5.51 15.15 -9.61
C LYS A 178 -3.99 15.11 -9.70
N PHE A 179 -3.48 14.82 -10.89
CA PHE A 179 -2.05 14.83 -11.17
C PHE A 179 -1.69 16.20 -11.76
N GLN A 180 -0.78 16.90 -11.10
CA GLN A 180 -0.30 18.23 -11.48
C GLN A 180 0.84 18.13 -12.52
N LEU A 181 0.74 17.18 -13.43
CA LEU A 181 1.65 16.94 -14.55
C LEU A 181 1.16 17.68 -15.80
N ALA A 182 2.05 18.22 -16.57
CA ALA A 182 1.73 18.71 -17.90
C ALA A 182 1.37 17.55 -18.85
N ASP A 183 0.66 17.83 -19.95
CA ASP A 183 0.21 16.76 -20.84
C ASP A 183 1.36 15.98 -21.49
N HIS A 184 2.52 16.60 -21.71
CA HIS A 184 3.70 15.94 -22.25
C HIS A 184 4.46 15.08 -21.24
N GLU A 185 4.19 15.23 -19.93
CA GLU A 185 4.75 14.43 -18.85
C GLU A 185 3.93 13.17 -18.56
N LEU A 186 2.73 13.08 -19.13
CA LEU A 186 1.89 11.90 -18.95
C LEU A 186 2.36 10.75 -19.82
N PRO A 187 2.54 9.55 -19.26
CA PRO A 187 2.99 8.40 -20.04
C PRO A 187 1.96 8.03 -21.10
N THR A 188 2.45 7.83 -22.32
CA THR A 188 1.65 7.34 -23.46
C THR A 188 2.36 6.19 -24.13
N GLY A 189 1.61 5.22 -24.63
CA GLY A 189 2.20 4.04 -25.25
C GLY A 189 1.29 2.84 -25.21
N HIS A 190 1.86 1.71 -25.59
CA HIS A 190 1.26 0.40 -25.45
C HIS A 190 1.91 -0.33 -24.27
N TYR A 191 1.12 -0.71 -23.30
CA TYR A 191 1.55 -1.41 -22.09
C TYR A 191 0.90 -2.78 -22.01
N ALA A 192 1.65 -3.75 -21.53
CA ALA A 192 1.17 -5.11 -21.36
C ALA A 192 1.59 -5.65 -19.98
N LEU A 193 0.72 -6.42 -19.36
CA LEU A 193 0.98 -7.02 -18.07
C LEU A 193 0.47 -8.47 -18.07
N PRO A 194 1.32 -9.48 -17.81
CA PRO A 194 0.87 -10.84 -17.60
C PRO A 194 0.11 -10.95 -16.27
N VAL A 195 -0.99 -11.66 -16.28
CA VAL A 195 -1.88 -11.78 -15.12
C VAL A 195 -2.48 -13.18 -15.02
N LEU A 196 -2.80 -13.62 -13.81
CA LEU A 196 -3.62 -14.82 -13.57
C LEU A 196 -5.10 -14.45 -13.56
N SER A 197 -5.97 -15.36 -13.96
CA SER A 197 -7.38 -15.27 -13.62
C SER A 197 -7.57 -15.33 -12.10
N LEU A 198 -8.69 -14.83 -11.58
CA LEU A 198 -8.96 -14.93 -10.13
C LEU A 198 -9.05 -16.38 -9.67
N ASP A 199 -9.62 -17.26 -10.50
CA ASP A 199 -9.71 -18.69 -10.15
C ASP A 199 -8.32 -19.33 -10.10
N ALA A 200 -7.44 -19.07 -11.06
CA ALA A 200 -6.05 -19.53 -11.04
C ALA A 200 -5.27 -18.95 -9.84
N ALA A 201 -5.49 -17.67 -9.50
CA ALA A 201 -4.86 -17.06 -8.35
C ALA A 201 -5.32 -17.67 -7.01
N ILE A 202 -6.61 -18.04 -6.89
CA ILE A 202 -7.14 -18.74 -5.71
C ILE A 202 -6.51 -20.13 -5.60
N GLU A 203 -6.43 -20.88 -6.71
CA GLU A 203 -5.81 -22.20 -6.74
C GLU A 203 -4.32 -22.17 -6.40
N ALA A 204 -3.62 -21.13 -6.82
CA ALA A 204 -2.20 -20.94 -6.58
C ALA A 204 -1.88 -20.28 -5.22
N ALA A 205 -2.86 -19.79 -4.49
CA ALA A 205 -2.65 -18.94 -3.30
C ALA A 205 -1.65 -19.51 -2.29
N ASP A 206 -1.70 -20.83 -2.04
CA ASP A 206 -0.82 -21.51 -1.09
C ASP A 206 0.62 -21.70 -1.61
N GLN A 207 0.85 -21.45 -2.90
CA GLN A 207 2.16 -21.61 -3.55
C GLN A 207 2.90 -20.27 -3.67
N ILE A 208 2.20 -19.16 -3.54
CA ILE A 208 2.79 -17.82 -3.68
C ILE A 208 3.68 -17.53 -2.48
N PRO A 209 4.98 -17.26 -2.68
CA PRO A 209 5.93 -17.18 -1.59
C PRO A 209 5.77 -15.89 -0.76
N PRO A 210 6.15 -15.93 0.53
CA PRO A 210 6.27 -14.73 1.34
C PRO A 210 7.20 -13.68 0.69
N GLY A 211 6.80 -12.42 0.73
CA GLY A 211 7.50 -11.31 0.07
C GLY A 211 7.04 -11.03 -1.36
N ALA A 212 6.28 -11.93 -1.98
CA ALA A 212 5.69 -11.67 -3.29
C ALA A 212 4.69 -10.53 -3.22
N LEU A 213 4.78 -9.59 -4.15
CA LEU A 213 3.82 -8.50 -4.30
C LEU A 213 2.60 -9.01 -5.07
N ILE A 214 1.42 -8.70 -4.57
CA ILE A 214 0.15 -8.99 -5.20
C ILE A 214 -0.42 -7.70 -5.77
N LEU A 215 -0.55 -7.65 -7.09
CA LEU A 215 -1.08 -6.52 -7.84
C LEU A 215 -2.51 -6.85 -8.28
N THR A 216 -3.47 -6.03 -7.86
CA THR A 216 -4.86 -6.21 -8.30
C THR A 216 -5.12 -5.40 -9.55
N VAL A 217 -5.44 -6.12 -10.63
CA VAL A 217 -5.61 -5.55 -11.97
C VAL A 217 -7.08 -5.61 -12.36
N ARG A 218 -7.63 -4.47 -12.75
CA ARG A 218 -9.01 -4.35 -13.23
C ARG A 218 -9.08 -4.51 -14.75
N ARG A 219 -10.27 -4.83 -15.25
CA ARG A 219 -10.52 -4.88 -16.68
C ARG A 219 -10.16 -3.55 -17.35
N SER A 220 -9.45 -3.62 -18.48
CA SER A 220 -9.12 -2.46 -19.29
C SER A 220 -10.39 -1.79 -19.83
N ARG A 221 -10.44 -0.45 -19.78
CA ARG A 221 -11.51 0.39 -20.36
C ARG A 221 -10.83 1.56 -21.08
N ASP A 222 -11.26 1.88 -22.29
CA ASP A 222 -10.58 2.83 -23.18
C ASP A 222 -10.32 4.22 -22.58
N HIS A 223 -11.27 4.70 -21.76
CA HIS A 223 -11.24 6.03 -21.16
C HIS A 223 -10.61 6.07 -19.77
N ILE A 224 -10.01 4.97 -19.31
CA ILE A 224 -9.38 4.89 -17.98
C ILE A 224 -7.95 4.40 -18.14
N PRO A 225 -6.94 5.25 -17.92
CA PRO A 225 -5.53 4.85 -18.01
C PRO A 225 -5.16 3.85 -16.91
N ILE A 226 -5.58 4.07 -15.68
CA ILE A 226 -5.18 3.29 -14.51
C ILE A 226 -5.91 1.95 -14.47
N ILE A 227 -5.18 0.84 -14.60
CA ILE A 227 -5.73 -0.53 -14.49
C ILE A 227 -5.18 -1.31 -13.32
N VAL A 228 -3.97 -1.04 -12.86
CA VAL A 228 -3.47 -1.57 -11.57
C VAL A 228 -3.99 -0.66 -10.46
N THR A 229 -4.72 -1.21 -9.51
CA THR A 229 -5.55 -0.42 -8.60
C THR A 229 -5.26 -0.67 -7.14
N HIS A 230 -4.52 -1.73 -6.83
CA HIS A 230 -4.13 -2.07 -5.49
C HIS A 230 -2.87 -2.93 -5.48
N VAL A 231 -2.12 -2.84 -4.38
CA VAL A 231 -0.94 -3.64 -4.12
C VAL A 231 -0.85 -3.98 -2.63
N GLY A 232 -0.29 -5.12 -2.34
CA GLY A 232 0.14 -5.60 -1.04
C GLY A 232 1.17 -6.69 -1.22
N PHE A 233 1.56 -7.37 -0.17
CA PHE A 233 2.53 -8.46 -0.26
C PHE A 233 2.15 -9.63 0.63
N VAL A 234 2.64 -10.81 0.27
CA VAL A 234 2.41 -12.03 1.02
C VAL A 234 3.31 -12.05 2.26
N VAL A 235 2.73 -12.35 3.41
CA VAL A 235 3.45 -12.57 4.67
C VAL A 235 3.38 -14.04 5.09
N PRO A 236 4.44 -14.59 5.73
CA PRO A 236 4.41 -15.93 6.28
C PRO A 236 3.32 -16.03 7.36
N SER A 237 2.70 -17.20 7.46
CA SER A 237 1.67 -17.52 8.42
C SER A 237 1.70 -19.01 8.75
N ASP A 238 1.35 -19.38 9.98
CA ASP A 238 1.36 -20.76 10.45
C ASP A 238 0.21 -21.60 9.85
N ASP A 239 -0.87 -20.95 9.37
CA ASP A 239 -2.06 -21.62 8.85
C ASP A 239 -2.18 -21.55 7.33
N VAL A 240 -2.34 -20.36 6.80
CA VAL A 240 -2.53 -20.10 5.35
C VAL A 240 -1.88 -18.79 4.97
N PRO A 241 -1.38 -18.64 3.73
CA PRO A 241 -0.80 -17.39 3.26
C PRO A 241 -1.72 -16.19 3.45
N ARG A 242 -1.16 -15.07 3.88
CA ARG A 242 -1.88 -13.82 4.10
C ARG A 242 -1.28 -12.71 3.26
N MET A 243 -2.13 -11.85 2.74
CA MET A 243 -1.73 -10.59 2.13
C MET A 243 -1.77 -9.49 3.18
N ARG A 244 -0.64 -8.82 3.39
CA ARG A 244 -0.58 -7.59 4.18
C ARG A 244 -0.66 -6.38 3.26
N HIS A 245 -1.58 -5.48 3.54
CA HIS A 245 -1.83 -4.31 2.71
C HIS A 245 -2.43 -3.14 3.51
N ALA A 246 -2.15 -1.91 3.07
CA ALA A 246 -2.93 -0.75 3.48
C ALA A 246 -4.18 -0.68 2.59
N THR A 247 -5.38 -0.72 3.16
CA THR A 247 -6.61 -0.90 2.39
C THR A 247 -7.72 0.05 2.76
N LYS A 248 -8.52 0.44 1.74
CA LYS A 248 -9.78 1.17 1.91
C LYS A 248 -10.92 0.31 2.43
N MET A 249 -10.79 -1.01 2.35
CA MET A 249 -11.84 -1.93 2.73
C MET A 249 -12.01 -1.98 4.25
N GLY A 250 -13.24 -2.08 4.71
CA GLY A 250 -13.55 -2.18 6.12
C GLY A 250 -13.08 -0.97 6.94
N ARG A 251 -12.18 -1.18 7.90
CA ARG A 251 -11.71 -0.13 8.83
C ARG A 251 -10.76 0.90 8.22
N ARG A 252 -10.33 0.71 6.97
CA ARG A 252 -9.37 1.58 6.28
C ARG A 252 -8.02 1.67 7.02
N VAL A 253 -7.37 0.55 7.16
CA VAL A 253 -6.08 0.41 7.88
C VAL A 253 -5.15 -0.56 7.17
N VAL A 254 -3.89 -0.62 7.64
CA VAL A 254 -2.98 -1.72 7.33
C VAL A 254 -3.45 -2.98 8.06
N ARG A 255 -3.61 -4.07 7.33
CA ARG A 255 -4.08 -5.34 7.91
C ARG A 255 -3.68 -6.56 7.08
N ASP A 256 -3.87 -7.72 7.67
CA ASP A 256 -3.69 -9.03 7.02
C ASP A 256 -5.04 -9.61 6.62
N GLU A 257 -5.10 -10.16 5.40
CA GLU A 257 -6.22 -10.93 4.88
C GLU A 257 -5.73 -12.32 4.44
N ARG A 258 -6.53 -13.35 4.59
CA ARG A 258 -6.23 -14.63 3.95
C ARG A 258 -6.14 -14.43 2.45
N LEU A 259 -5.06 -14.89 1.81
CA LEU A 259 -4.78 -14.56 0.41
C LEU A 259 -5.87 -15.08 -0.53
N ALA A 260 -6.27 -16.35 -0.39
CA ALA A 260 -7.35 -16.93 -1.20
C ALA A 260 -8.70 -16.21 -0.97
N TRP A 261 -9.00 -15.82 0.27
CA TRP A 261 -10.19 -15.02 0.58
C TRP A 261 -10.12 -13.64 -0.08
N TYR A 262 -8.96 -12.99 -0.06
CA TYR A 262 -8.79 -11.70 -0.71
C TYR A 262 -9.07 -11.79 -2.21
N PHE A 263 -8.50 -12.79 -2.90
CA PHE A 263 -8.76 -13.01 -4.33
C PHE A 263 -10.24 -13.23 -4.64
N ASP A 264 -10.92 -14.07 -3.85
CA ASP A 264 -12.36 -14.29 -4.02
C ASP A 264 -13.16 -13.02 -3.73
N HIS A 265 -12.78 -12.25 -2.71
CA HIS A 265 -13.47 -11.01 -2.33
C HIS A 265 -13.34 -9.91 -3.39
N VAL A 266 -12.18 -9.71 -4.02
CA VAL A 266 -11.99 -8.68 -5.06
C VAL A 266 -12.79 -8.95 -6.32
N ARG A 267 -13.26 -10.16 -6.54
CA ARG A 267 -14.18 -10.54 -7.62
C ARG A 267 -15.45 -9.65 -7.66
N TRP A 268 -15.92 -9.18 -6.54
CA TRP A 268 -17.10 -8.34 -6.39
C TRP A 268 -16.90 -6.86 -6.81
N TYR A 269 -15.65 -6.45 -7.06
CA TYR A 269 -15.29 -5.08 -7.39
C TYR A 269 -14.93 -4.86 -8.87
N ASP A 270 -15.47 -5.65 -9.80
CA ASP A 270 -15.06 -5.62 -11.21
C ASP A 270 -13.57 -5.97 -11.45
N TRP A 271 -12.93 -6.63 -10.51
CA TRP A 271 -11.54 -7.05 -10.61
C TRP A 271 -11.45 -8.41 -11.31
N TRP A 272 -10.54 -8.53 -12.27
CA TRP A 272 -10.54 -9.69 -13.14
C TRP A 272 -9.31 -10.56 -12.97
N GLN A 273 -8.19 -9.97 -12.51
CA GLN A 273 -6.92 -10.66 -12.62
C GLN A 273 -5.91 -10.16 -11.58
N VAL A 274 -4.90 -10.99 -11.33
CA VAL A 274 -3.84 -10.74 -10.35
C VAL A 274 -2.50 -10.96 -11.04
N ALA A 275 -1.60 -9.99 -10.91
CA ALA A 275 -0.19 -10.15 -11.25
C ALA A 275 0.59 -10.39 -9.96
N VAL A 276 1.59 -11.26 -10.02
CA VAL A 276 2.47 -11.57 -8.91
C VAL A 276 3.89 -11.13 -9.28
N SER A 277 4.50 -10.32 -8.46
CA SER A 277 5.87 -9.87 -8.66
C SER A 277 6.70 -10.13 -7.41
N TYR A 278 7.94 -10.53 -7.56
CA TYR A 278 8.85 -10.84 -6.48
C TYR A 278 10.03 -9.87 -6.49
N THR A 279 10.44 -9.44 -5.30
CA THR A 279 11.64 -8.61 -5.16
C THR A 279 12.88 -9.50 -5.13
N HIS A 280 13.81 -9.25 -6.05
CA HIS A 280 15.14 -9.86 -6.00
C HIS A 280 16.09 -8.97 -5.22
N LEU A 281 16.68 -9.52 -4.16
CA LEU A 281 17.91 -8.95 -3.62
C LEU A 281 19.00 -9.16 -4.67
N ARG A 282 19.50 -8.10 -5.30
CA ARG A 282 20.86 -8.15 -5.81
C ARG A 282 21.77 -8.27 -4.59
N ALA A 283 22.44 -9.43 -4.46
CA ALA A 283 23.59 -9.52 -3.59
C ALA A 283 24.65 -8.54 -4.14
N HIS A 284 24.82 -7.43 -3.48
CA HIS A 284 25.92 -6.51 -3.68
C HIS A 284 26.94 -6.69 -2.59
#